data_4d83c9e494dc77b72e985ec2bd44e87e
#
_entry.id   4d83c9e494dc77b72e985ec2bd44e87e
#
_cell.length_a   1.000
_cell.length_b   1.000
_cell.length_c   1.000
_cell.angle_alpha   90.00
_cell.angle_beta   90.00
_cell.angle_gamma   90.00
#
_symmetry.space_group_name_H-M   'P 1'
#
loop_
_entity.id
_entity.type
_entity.pdbx_description
1 polymer ?
#
loop_
_entity_poly.entity_id
_entity_poly.type
_entity_poly.pdbx_seq_one_letter_code
_entity_poly.pdbx_strand_id
1 'polypeptide(L)'
;MEVRAKKALGQHFLTDLSIAQRIAEALIVPCPGLETAHDASNPMPALEVGPGMGVLTQYVLQRPVVDLRMVEIDTESVDYLLVHFPQVNGKLIEADFLKLKLETFFPGQFCVIGNFPYNISSQIFFKVLDYKEQVPQVVCMIQKEVAERIAEKPGTKTYGILSVLLQAWYDIEYLFTVGEGAFNPPPKVKSAVIRLVRNQRTELGCDEALFKTVVKTGFNQRRKTLRNSLKPLIRAKADRL
;
A
#
# COMPACT_ATOMS: atom_id res chain seq x y z
N MET A 1 -0.43 4.18 28.75
CA MET A 1 -0.20 5.40 27.94
C MET A 1 -1.31 5.44 26.89
N GLU A 2 -2.01 6.56 26.74
CA GLU A 2 -3.09 6.70 25.74
C GLU A 2 -2.54 7.45 24.53
N VAL A 3 -2.49 6.77 23.37
CA VAL A 3 -2.06 7.39 22.10
C VAL A 3 -3.24 8.16 21.52
N ARG A 4 -3.02 9.45 21.21
CA ARG A 4 -4.04 10.30 20.60
C ARG A 4 -3.88 10.37 19.08
N ALA A 5 -4.97 10.19 18.35
CA ALA A 5 -4.97 10.31 16.91
C ALA A 5 -4.59 11.72 16.46
N LYS A 6 -3.56 11.84 15.63
CA LYS A 6 -3.05 13.11 15.10
C LYS A 6 -3.65 13.38 13.72
N LYS A 7 -4.48 14.40 13.63
CA LYS A 7 -5.13 14.79 12.37
C LYS A 7 -4.12 15.09 11.25
N ALA A 8 -2.98 15.68 11.59
CA ALA A 8 -1.90 15.97 10.64
C ALA A 8 -1.32 14.70 9.99
N LEU A 9 -1.38 13.56 10.69
CA LEU A 9 -0.93 12.25 10.20
C LEU A 9 -2.06 11.45 9.53
N GLY A 10 -3.29 12.00 9.47
CA GLY A 10 -4.44 11.31 8.91
C GLY A 10 -4.83 10.03 9.66
N GLN A 11 -4.55 9.98 10.97
CA GLN A 11 -4.75 8.79 11.80
C GLN A 11 -6.22 8.58 12.13
N HIS A 12 -6.70 7.35 11.84
CA HIS A 12 -7.94 6.77 12.31
C HIS A 12 -7.59 5.37 12.80
N PHE A 13 -7.53 5.17 14.11
CA PHE A 13 -7.14 3.88 14.67
C PHE A 13 -8.27 2.87 14.48
N LEU A 14 -7.97 1.76 13.86
CA LEU A 14 -8.87 0.62 13.77
C LEU A 14 -9.13 0.09 15.19
N THR A 15 -10.38 -0.12 15.54
CA THR A 15 -10.80 -0.66 16.84
C THR A 15 -11.55 -1.99 16.71
N ASP A 16 -12.05 -2.29 15.52
CA ASP A 16 -12.74 -3.56 15.25
C ASP A 16 -11.73 -4.68 15.02
N LEU A 17 -11.60 -5.55 16.02
CA LEU A 17 -10.67 -6.68 16.01
C LEU A 17 -10.97 -7.69 14.90
N SER A 18 -12.26 -7.88 14.56
CA SER A 18 -12.65 -8.81 13.51
C SER A 18 -12.18 -8.35 12.13
N ILE A 19 -12.19 -7.04 11.89
CA ILE A 19 -11.65 -6.44 10.67
C ILE A 19 -10.13 -6.59 10.63
N ALA A 20 -9.44 -6.33 11.73
CA ALA A 20 -7.98 -6.51 11.81
C ALA A 20 -7.58 -7.96 11.52
N GLN A 21 -8.27 -8.92 12.10
CA GLN A 21 -8.04 -10.35 11.83
C GLN A 21 -8.24 -10.67 10.34
N ARG A 22 -9.34 -10.23 9.74
CA ARG A 22 -9.61 -10.45 8.30
C ARG A 22 -8.55 -9.83 7.40
N ILE A 23 -8.00 -8.66 7.74
CA ILE A 23 -6.89 -8.04 7.00
C ILE A 23 -5.63 -8.90 7.11
N ALA A 24 -5.29 -9.38 8.30
CA ALA A 24 -4.13 -10.26 8.50
C ALA A 24 -4.27 -11.58 7.73
N GLU A 25 -5.47 -12.18 7.74
CA GLU A 25 -5.79 -13.42 7.01
C GLU A 25 -5.79 -13.24 5.48
N ALA A 26 -6.06 -12.03 4.99
CA ALA A 26 -6.04 -11.71 3.57
C ALA A 26 -4.62 -11.76 2.95
N LEU A 27 -3.56 -11.74 3.78
CA LEU A 27 -2.19 -11.93 3.34
C LEU A 27 -1.98 -13.40 2.96
N ILE A 28 -1.77 -13.67 1.66
CA ILE A 28 -1.57 -15.02 1.12
C ILE A 28 -0.15 -15.50 1.45
N VAL A 29 -0.02 -16.68 2.07
CA VAL A 29 1.25 -17.34 2.35
C VAL A 29 1.14 -18.81 1.95
N PRO A 30 2.00 -19.34 1.09
CA PRO A 30 3.03 -18.64 0.33
C PRO A 30 2.43 -17.63 -0.66
N CYS A 31 3.10 -16.49 -0.80
CA CYS A 31 2.65 -15.46 -1.73
C CYS A 31 2.94 -15.88 -3.18
N PRO A 32 1.97 -15.81 -4.10
CA PRO A 32 2.22 -15.99 -5.51
C PRO A 32 3.28 -15.00 -6.02
N GLY A 33 4.25 -15.49 -6.78
CA GLY A 33 5.32 -14.65 -7.36
C GLY A 33 6.52 -14.40 -6.45
N LEU A 34 6.56 -14.97 -5.23
CA LEU A 34 7.79 -15.05 -4.46
C LEU A 34 8.73 -16.09 -5.09
N GLU A 35 10.02 -15.74 -5.18
CA GLU A 35 11.06 -16.63 -5.71
C GLU A 35 11.36 -17.81 -4.77
N THR A 36 11.08 -17.62 -3.48
CA THR A 36 11.38 -18.60 -2.42
C THR A 36 10.08 -19.10 -1.79
N ALA A 37 10.00 -20.39 -1.53
CA ALA A 37 8.91 -20.95 -0.73
C ALA A 37 9.05 -20.51 0.74
N HIS A 38 7.94 -20.12 1.34
CA HIS A 38 7.88 -19.67 2.72
C HIS A 38 6.95 -20.56 3.56
N ASP A 39 7.41 -20.91 4.75
CA ASP A 39 6.70 -21.67 5.78
C ASP A 39 7.11 -21.20 7.18
N ALA A 40 6.75 -21.93 8.23
CA ALA A 40 7.12 -21.57 9.60
C ALA A 40 8.63 -21.66 9.89
N SER A 41 9.41 -22.42 9.11
CA SER A 41 10.86 -22.52 9.24
C SER A 41 11.62 -21.46 8.44
N ASN A 42 10.96 -20.93 7.41
CA ASN A 42 11.44 -19.83 6.56
C ASN A 42 10.29 -18.83 6.35
N PRO A 43 9.95 -18.00 7.35
CA PRO A 43 8.78 -17.14 7.29
C PRO A 43 8.92 -16.05 6.23
N MET A 44 7.77 -15.70 5.62
CA MET A 44 7.67 -14.67 4.58
C MET A 44 7.93 -13.30 5.17
N PRO A 45 8.90 -12.52 4.65
CA PRO A 45 9.11 -11.15 5.07
C PRO A 45 7.90 -10.27 4.75
N ALA A 46 7.48 -9.48 5.73
CA ALA A 46 6.39 -8.53 5.56
C ALA A 46 6.68 -7.21 6.29
N LEU A 47 6.22 -6.12 5.72
CA LEU A 47 6.30 -4.77 6.30
C LEU A 47 4.90 -4.23 6.57
N GLU A 48 4.59 -3.98 7.84
CA GLU A 48 3.39 -3.21 8.22
C GLU A 48 3.71 -1.72 8.19
N VAL A 49 2.90 -0.96 7.45
CA VAL A 49 3.03 0.49 7.33
C VAL A 49 2.01 1.16 8.23
N GLY A 50 2.49 1.89 9.23
CA GLY A 50 1.64 2.62 10.18
C GLY A 50 0.87 1.70 11.13
N PRO A 51 1.54 0.88 11.96
CA PRO A 51 0.88 -0.03 12.90
C PRO A 51 0.03 0.69 13.96
N GLY A 52 0.30 1.96 14.24
CA GLY A 52 -0.42 2.73 15.25
C GLY A 52 -0.36 2.06 16.63
N MET A 53 -1.52 1.69 17.19
CA MET A 53 -1.59 0.97 18.47
C MET A 53 -1.51 -0.57 18.34
N GLY A 54 -1.11 -1.10 17.17
CA GLY A 54 -0.85 -2.53 17.00
C GLY A 54 -2.10 -3.41 16.83
N VAL A 55 -3.25 -2.83 16.51
CA VAL A 55 -4.51 -3.59 16.37
C VAL A 55 -4.43 -4.61 15.22
N LEU A 56 -3.80 -4.27 14.10
CA LEU A 56 -3.51 -5.23 13.02
C LEU A 56 -2.28 -6.07 13.36
N THR A 57 -1.24 -5.45 13.89
CA THR A 57 0.04 -6.08 14.26
C THR A 57 -0.15 -7.36 15.06
N GLN A 58 -1.03 -7.36 16.08
CA GLN A 58 -1.26 -8.52 16.96
C GLN A 58 -1.68 -9.77 16.20
N TYR A 59 -2.48 -9.64 15.14
CA TYR A 59 -2.94 -10.78 14.33
C TYR A 59 -1.88 -11.25 13.34
N VAL A 60 -1.10 -10.32 12.77
CA VAL A 60 0.01 -10.70 11.87
C VAL A 60 1.12 -11.41 12.65
N LEU A 61 1.43 -10.96 13.88
CA LEU A 61 2.41 -11.61 14.76
C LEU A 61 2.02 -13.02 15.20
N GLN A 62 0.72 -13.37 15.20
CA GLN A 62 0.24 -14.71 15.48
C GLN A 62 0.45 -15.69 14.33
N ARG A 63 0.91 -15.22 13.17
CA ARG A 63 1.15 -16.06 11.99
C ARG A 63 2.64 -16.47 11.92
N PRO A 64 3.00 -17.70 12.32
CA PRO A 64 4.40 -18.13 12.36
C PRO A 64 5.08 -18.18 10.99
N VAL A 65 4.28 -18.16 9.91
CA VAL A 65 4.73 -18.13 8.52
C VAL A 65 5.07 -16.72 8.01
N VAL A 66 4.99 -15.68 8.87
CA VAL A 66 5.27 -14.29 8.53
C VAL A 66 6.35 -13.72 9.44
N ASP A 67 7.44 -13.20 8.88
CA ASP A 67 8.43 -12.38 9.59
C ASP A 67 8.06 -10.91 9.43
N LEU A 68 7.35 -10.38 10.42
CA LEU A 68 6.83 -9.02 10.40
C LEU A 68 7.87 -8.00 10.85
N ARG A 69 8.09 -6.97 10.05
CA ARG A 69 8.72 -5.69 10.43
C ARG A 69 7.70 -4.57 10.30
N MET A 70 7.92 -3.47 10.99
CA MET A 70 6.97 -2.35 11.04
C MET A 70 7.69 -1.03 10.86
N VAL A 71 7.01 -0.07 10.24
CA VAL A 71 7.47 1.32 10.15
C VAL A 71 6.37 2.26 10.65
N GLU A 72 6.73 3.09 11.63
CA GLU A 72 5.83 4.08 12.23
C GLU A 72 6.54 5.43 12.34
N ILE A 73 5.82 6.50 12.03
CA ILE A 73 6.36 7.86 12.09
C ILE A 73 6.03 8.56 13.42
N ASP A 74 4.99 8.08 14.09
CA ASP A 74 4.48 8.67 15.33
C ASP A 74 5.18 8.08 16.55
N THR A 75 6.06 8.86 17.19
CA THR A 75 6.82 8.45 18.38
C THR A 75 5.93 7.94 19.51
N GLU A 76 4.75 8.54 19.76
CA GLU A 76 3.83 8.04 20.78
C GLU A 76 3.32 6.63 20.48
N SER A 77 3.06 6.34 19.20
CA SER A 77 2.68 5.00 18.73
C SER A 77 3.85 4.02 18.85
N VAL A 78 5.06 4.46 18.53
CA VAL A 78 6.29 3.65 18.70
C VAL A 78 6.48 3.26 20.16
N ASP A 79 6.42 4.23 21.08
CA ASP A 79 6.55 3.97 22.53
C ASP A 79 5.45 3.01 23.03
N TYR A 80 4.22 3.22 22.57
CA TYR A 80 3.09 2.33 22.90
C TYR A 80 3.37 0.90 22.45
N LEU A 81 3.81 0.71 21.20
CA LEU A 81 4.09 -0.61 20.62
C LEU A 81 5.21 -1.33 21.38
N LEU A 82 6.29 -0.65 21.72
CA LEU A 82 7.41 -1.25 22.47
C LEU A 82 7.00 -1.70 23.88
N VAL A 83 6.05 -1.00 24.52
CA VAL A 83 5.54 -1.38 25.83
C VAL A 83 4.54 -2.54 25.77
N HIS A 84 3.61 -2.51 24.80
CA HIS A 84 2.49 -3.49 24.75
C HIS A 84 2.81 -4.72 23.90
N PHE A 85 3.81 -4.62 23.01
CA PHE A 85 4.27 -5.70 22.14
C PHE A 85 5.81 -5.85 22.24
N PRO A 86 6.37 -6.34 23.36
CA PRO A 86 7.83 -6.43 23.52
C PRO A 86 8.56 -7.21 22.42
N GLN A 87 7.85 -8.15 21.78
CA GLN A 87 8.37 -8.97 20.66
C GLN A 87 8.64 -8.17 19.38
N VAL A 88 8.18 -6.91 19.29
CA VAL A 88 8.47 -6.05 18.13
C VAL A 88 9.79 -5.28 18.26
N ASN A 89 10.44 -5.37 19.41
CA ASN A 89 11.75 -4.75 19.61
C ASN A 89 12.75 -5.28 18.57
N GLY A 90 13.48 -4.36 17.92
CA GLY A 90 14.37 -4.67 16.81
C GLY A 90 13.68 -4.93 15.44
N LYS A 91 12.34 -4.95 15.41
CA LYS A 91 11.53 -5.10 14.19
C LYS A 91 10.72 -3.85 13.85
N LEU A 92 10.62 -2.91 14.77
CA LEU A 92 9.93 -1.62 14.62
C LEU A 92 10.94 -0.52 14.25
N ILE A 93 10.64 0.18 13.16
CA ILE A 93 11.46 1.27 12.63
C ILE A 93 10.69 2.57 12.81
N GLU A 94 11.22 3.50 13.60
CA GLU A 94 10.69 4.86 13.71
C GLU A 94 11.18 5.68 12.53
N ALA A 95 10.33 5.85 11.51
CA ALA A 95 10.69 6.59 10.31
C ALA A 95 9.45 7.00 9.48
N ASP A 96 9.64 7.97 8.59
CA ASP A 96 8.71 8.27 7.50
C ASP A 96 8.85 7.21 6.39
N PHE A 97 7.82 6.37 6.21
CA PHE A 97 7.80 5.34 5.19
C PHE A 97 8.13 5.88 3.79
N LEU A 98 7.64 7.08 3.46
CA LEU A 98 7.86 7.65 2.12
C LEU A 98 9.33 7.99 1.84
N LYS A 99 10.12 8.26 2.88
CA LYS A 99 11.56 8.58 2.79
C LYS A 99 12.47 7.38 3.01
N LEU A 100 11.93 6.28 3.54
CA LEU A 100 12.70 5.10 3.88
C LEU A 100 13.25 4.41 2.63
N LYS A 101 14.51 3.99 2.63
CA LYS A 101 15.09 3.14 1.61
C LYS A 101 14.83 1.68 1.97
N LEU A 102 13.87 1.05 1.29
CA LEU A 102 13.37 -0.29 1.66
C LEU A 102 14.43 -1.37 1.44
N GLU A 103 15.30 -1.21 0.47
CA GLU A 103 16.42 -2.12 0.19
C GLU A 103 17.42 -2.25 1.35
N THR A 104 17.48 -1.28 2.27
CA THR A 104 18.33 -1.36 3.47
C THR A 104 17.76 -2.29 4.54
N PHE A 105 16.44 -2.52 4.52
CA PHE A 105 15.73 -3.35 5.50
C PHE A 105 15.35 -4.71 4.96
N PHE A 106 15.17 -4.82 3.65
CA PHE A 106 14.81 -6.04 2.96
C PHE A 106 15.77 -6.26 1.79
N PRO A 107 16.71 -7.22 1.92
CA PRO A 107 17.64 -7.53 0.82
C PRO A 107 16.97 -8.28 -0.34
N GLY A 108 15.77 -8.82 -0.12
CA GLY A 108 14.98 -9.58 -1.09
C GLY A 108 13.53 -9.09 -1.16
N GLN A 109 12.64 -9.98 -1.55
CA GLN A 109 11.22 -9.71 -1.67
C GLN A 109 10.54 -9.70 -0.29
N PHE A 110 9.53 -8.85 -0.14
CA PHE A 110 8.71 -8.72 1.07
C PHE A 110 7.29 -8.27 0.72
N CYS A 111 6.31 -8.68 1.51
CA CYS A 111 4.94 -8.21 1.36
C CYS A 111 4.70 -6.93 2.15
N VAL A 112 3.74 -6.13 1.73
CA VAL A 112 3.32 -4.91 2.44
C VAL A 112 1.90 -5.11 2.97
N ILE A 113 1.68 -4.74 4.23
CA ILE A 113 0.37 -4.78 4.88
C ILE A 113 0.14 -3.51 5.68
N GLY A 114 -1.11 -3.07 5.86
CA GLY A 114 -1.40 -1.96 6.76
C GLY A 114 -2.78 -1.34 6.62
N ASN A 115 -3.13 -0.58 7.65
CA ASN A 115 -4.21 0.42 7.59
C ASN A 115 -3.56 1.75 7.18
N PHE A 116 -3.53 2.04 5.87
CA PHE A 116 -2.78 3.18 5.36
C PHE A 116 -3.41 4.52 5.75
N PRO A 117 -2.61 5.50 6.21
CA PRO A 117 -3.10 6.85 6.43
C PRO A 117 -3.71 7.43 5.15
N TYR A 118 -4.92 8.00 5.26
CA TYR A 118 -5.69 8.42 4.07
C TYR A 118 -5.01 9.52 3.26
N ASN A 119 -4.33 10.44 3.93
CA ASN A 119 -3.66 11.58 3.31
C ASN A 119 -2.44 11.21 2.46
N ILE A 120 -1.85 10.03 2.67
CA ILE A 120 -0.65 9.59 1.94
C ILE A 120 -0.83 8.25 1.20
N SER A 121 -2.02 7.65 1.22
CA SER A 121 -2.26 6.34 0.61
C SER A 121 -1.83 6.26 -0.86
N SER A 122 -2.11 7.29 -1.65
CA SER A 122 -1.64 7.37 -3.05
C SER A 122 -0.12 7.40 -3.17
N GLN A 123 0.57 8.09 -2.26
CA GLN A 123 2.03 8.16 -2.26
C GLN A 123 2.65 6.81 -1.87
N ILE A 124 2.02 6.08 -0.94
CA ILE A 124 2.43 4.71 -0.59
C ILE A 124 2.36 3.81 -1.83
N PHE A 125 1.29 3.87 -2.62
CA PHE A 125 1.19 3.09 -3.86
C PHE A 125 2.23 3.48 -4.91
N PHE A 126 2.57 4.77 -5.05
CA PHE A 126 3.67 5.17 -5.93
C PHE A 126 5.00 4.58 -5.47
N LYS A 127 5.26 4.57 -4.16
CA LYS A 127 6.45 3.92 -3.61
C LYS A 127 6.44 2.41 -3.83
N VAL A 128 5.32 1.73 -3.64
CA VAL A 128 5.16 0.30 -3.98
C VAL A 128 5.51 0.05 -5.45
N LEU A 129 5.06 0.91 -6.37
CA LEU A 129 5.41 0.79 -7.79
C LEU A 129 6.91 0.98 -8.07
N ASP A 130 7.57 1.85 -7.33
CA ASP A 130 9.03 2.04 -7.45
C ASP A 130 9.81 0.82 -6.93
N TYR A 131 9.20 0.00 -6.03
CA TYR A 131 9.75 -1.26 -5.48
C TYR A 131 9.01 -2.52 -5.97
N LYS A 132 8.33 -2.47 -7.11
CA LYS A 132 7.44 -3.54 -7.60
C LYS A 132 8.12 -4.91 -7.77
N GLU A 133 9.43 -4.94 -8.02
CA GLU A 133 10.19 -6.18 -8.14
C GLU A 133 10.44 -6.84 -6.76
N GLN A 134 10.44 -6.06 -5.69
CA GLN A 134 10.62 -6.54 -4.33
C GLN A 134 9.29 -6.72 -3.58
N VAL A 135 8.18 -6.13 -4.08
CA VAL A 135 6.87 -6.18 -3.41
C VAL A 135 5.89 -7.04 -4.20
N PRO A 136 5.87 -8.36 -3.97
CA PRO A 136 4.97 -9.28 -4.68
C PRO A 136 3.52 -9.18 -4.24
N GLN A 137 3.25 -8.69 -3.02
CA GLN A 137 1.88 -8.57 -2.50
C GLN A 137 1.72 -7.35 -1.61
N VAL A 138 0.56 -6.70 -1.74
CA VAL A 138 0.09 -5.65 -0.81
C VAL A 138 -1.31 -6.01 -0.33
N VAL A 139 -1.53 -5.97 0.97
CA VAL A 139 -2.87 -6.04 1.59
C VAL A 139 -3.07 -4.78 2.40
N CYS A 140 -4.04 -3.96 2.04
CA CYS A 140 -4.20 -2.69 2.75
C CYS A 140 -5.66 -2.26 2.86
N MET A 141 -5.92 -1.50 3.93
CA MET A 141 -7.15 -0.75 4.11
C MET A 141 -6.91 0.71 3.80
N ILE A 142 -7.78 1.28 2.96
CA ILE A 142 -7.74 2.67 2.48
C ILE A 142 -9.15 3.24 2.38
N GLN A 143 -9.28 4.52 2.04
CA GLN A 143 -10.60 5.09 1.74
C GLN A 143 -11.28 4.31 0.61
N LYS A 144 -12.59 4.03 0.78
CA LYS A 144 -13.39 3.25 -0.17
C LYS A 144 -13.31 3.79 -1.59
N GLU A 145 -13.43 5.10 -1.77
CA GLU A 145 -13.34 5.74 -3.09
C GLU A 145 -11.98 5.49 -3.78
N VAL A 146 -10.88 5.49 -3.00
CA VAL A 146 -9.53 5.21 -3.53
C VAL A 146 -9.42 3.73 -3.92
N ALA A 147 -9.94 2.83 -3.09
CA ALA A 147 -9.97 1.39 -3.35
C ALA A 147 -10.77 1.07 -4.62
N GLU A 148 -11.98 1.63 -4.75
CA GLU A 148 -12.82 1.48 -5.94
C GLU A 148 -12.11 2.00 -7.19
N ARG A 149 -11.45 3.16 -7.09
CA ARG A 149 -10.67 3.72 -8.20
C ARG A 149 -9.53 2.81 -8.63
N ILE A 150 -8.78 2.26 -7.68
CA ILE A 150 -7.64 1.36 -7.97
C ILE A 150 -8.11 0.07 -8.63
N ALA A 151 -9.24 -0.51 -8.18
CA ALA A 151 -9.79 -1.76 -8.68
C ALA A 151 -10.67 -1.59 -9.93
N GLU A 152 -10.97 -0.36 -10.34
CA GLU A 152 -11.90 -0.06 -11.43
C GLU A 152 -11.38 -0.50 -12.81
N LYS A 153 -12.29 -0.92 -13.67
CA LYS A 153 -11.99 -1.33 -15.05
C LYS A 153 -11.90 -0.12 -16.00
N PRO A 154 -11.16 -0.23 -17.12
CA PRO A 154 -11.13 0.80 -18.14
C PRO A 154 -12.54 1.15 -18.67
N GLY A 155 -12.74 2.42 -19.01
CA GLY A 155 -13.99 2.90 -19.63
C GLY A 155 -14.93 3.63 -18.66
N THR A 156 -14.64 3.70 -17.39
CA THR A 156 -15.46 4.42 -16.40
C THR A 156 -14.85 5.77 -16.01
N LYS A 157 -15.66 6.63 -15.35
CA LYS A 157 -15.17 7.90 -14.80
C LYS A 157 -14.24 7.71 -13.61
N THR A 158 -14.37 6.60 -12.90
CA THR A 158 -13.58 6.28 -11.69
C THR A 158 -12.18 5.79 -12.05
N TYR A 159 -12.03 5.10 -13.20
CA TYR A 159 -10.73 4.65 -13.71
C TYR A 159 -9.75 5.83 -13.88
N GLY A 160 -8.58 5.75 -13.25
CA GLY A 160 -7.66 6.88 -13.16
C GLY A 160 -6.18 6.46 -13.17
N ILE A 161 -5.31 7.40 -12.83
CA ILE A 161 -3.85 7.21 -12.85
C ILE A 161 -3.42 5.98 -12.05
N LEU A 162 -3.89 5.84 -10.81
CA LEU A 162 -3.54 4.69 -9.98
C LEU A 162 -4.09 3.38 -10.52
N SER A 163 -5.29 3.39 -11.13
CA SER A 163 -5.84 2.22 -11.80
C SER A 163 -4.89 1.71 -12.89
N VAL A 164 -4.49 2.62 -13.80
CA VAL A 164 -3.59 2.26 -14.92
C VAL A 164 -2.23 1.79 -14.43
N LEU A 165 -1.59 2.55 -13.54
CA LEU A 165 -0.22 2.27 -13.13
C LEU A 165 -0.11 1.00 -12.28
N LEU A 166 -1.07 0.77 -11.36
CA LEU A 166 -1.05 -0.43 -10.52
C LEU A 166 -1.47 -1.67 -11.30
N GLN A 167 -2.53 -1.61 -12.12
CA GLN A 167 -2.99 -2.75 -12.92
C GLN A 167 -2.01 -3.15 -14.04
N ALA A 168 -1.08 -2.27 -14.39
CA ALA A 168 0.02 -2.66 -15.27
C ALA A 168 0.89 -3.77 -14.67
N TRP A 169 1.01 -3.83 -13.33
CA TRP A 169 1.94 -4.71 -12.62
C TRP A 169 1.29 -5.63 -11.59
N TYR A 170 0.05 -5.36 -11.18
CA TYR A 170 -0.65 -6.10 -10.15
C TYR A 170 -2.05 -6.49 -10.59
N ASP A 171 -2.47 -7.69 -10.22
CA ASP A 171 -3.85 -8.08 -10.17
C ASP A 171 -4.45 -7.55 -8.87
N ILE A 172 -5.60 -6.88 -8.96
CA ILE A 172 -6.19 -6.14 -7.85
C ILE A 172 -7.54 -6.73 -7.50
N GLU A 173 -7.71 -7.06 -6.23
CA GLU A 173 -8.93 -7.60 -5.67
C GLU A 173 -9.50 -6.66 -4.61
N TYR A 174 -10.76 -6.26 -4.78
CA TYR A 174 -11.53 -5.56 -3.75
C TYR A 174 -12.14 -6.58 -2.81
N LEU A 175 -11.62 -6.68 -1.57
CA LEU A 175 -12.00 -7.76 -0.65
C LEU A 175 -13.30 -7.46 0.08
N PHE A 176 -13.38 -6.29 0.76
CA PHE A 176 -14.57 -5.89 1.49
C PHE A 176 -14.56 -4.42 1.90
N THR A 177 -15.76 -3.89 2.15
CA THR A 177 -15.97 -2.54 2.67
C THR A 177 -15.97 -2.54 4.21
N VAL A 178 -15.46 -1.46 4.80
CA VAL A 178 -15.40 -1.24 6.25
C VAL A 178 -16.13 0.07 6.59
N GLY A 179 -17.07 0.00 7.53
CA GLY A 179 -17.82 1.15 8.01
C GLY A 179 -17.00 2.07 8.92
N GLU A 180 -17.45 3.30 9.05
CA GLU A 180 -16.79 4.35 9.83
C GLU A 180 -16.71 4.01 11.33
N GLY A 181 -17.69 3.25 11.84
CA GLY A 181 -17.75 2.82 13.25
C GLY A 181 -16.65 1.85 13.67
N ALA A 182 -15.88 1.31 12.72
CA ALA A 182 -14.73 0.44 13.03
C ALA A 182 -13.49 1.20 13.52
N PHE A 183 -13.55 2.54 13.63
CA PHE A 183 -12.40 3.40 13.93
C PHE A 183 -12.66 4.37 15.08
N ASN A 184 -11.57 4.77 15.75
CA ASN A 184 -11.56 5.85 16.74
C ASN A 184 -10.38 6.82 16.45
N PRO A 185 -10.62 8.10 16.16
CA PRO A 185 -11.93 8.68 15.84
C PRO A 185 -12.49 8.14 14.50
N PRO A 186 -13.84 8.11 14.35
CA PRO A 186 -14.43 7.64 13.09
C PRO A 186 -14.10 8.61 11.95
N PRO A 187 -13.72 8.07 10.76
CA PRO A 187 -13.55 8.90 9.56
C PRO A 187 -14.90 9.37 9.02
N LYS A 188 -14.88 10.38 8.15
CA LYS A 188 -16.08 10.87 7.47
C LYS A 188 -16.54 10.01 6.29
N VAL A 189 -15.74 9.03 5.90
CA VAL A 189 -15.96 8.18 4.72
C VAL A 189 -15.67 6.72 5.08
N LYS A 190 -16.33 5.81 4.37
CA LYS A 190 -16.05 4.37 4.48
C LYS A 190 -14.65 4.03 4.01
N SER A 191 -14.13 2.94 4.53
CA SER A 191 -12.89 2.32 4.09
C SER A 191 -13.18 1.06 3.27
N ALA A 192 -12.16 0.57 2.62
CA ALA A 192 -12.19 -0.75 1.99
C ALA A 192 -10.82 -1.41 2.08
N VAL A 193 -10.84 -2.72 2.12
CA VAL A 193 -9.64 -3.55 2.06
C VAL A 193 -9.47 -4.08 0.65
N ILE A 194 -8.28 -3.90 0.10
CA ILE A 194 -7.87 -4.43 -1.20
C ILE A 194 -6.61 -5.27 -1.06
N ARG A 195 -6.46 -6.20 -2.00
CA ARG A 195 -5.24 -6.99 -2.17
C ARG A 195 -4.70 -6.79 -3.57
N LEU A 196 -3.41 -6.54 -3.67
CA LEU A 196 -2.65 -6.48 -4.90
C LEU A 196 -1.68 -7.65 -4.90
N VAL A 197 -1.63 -8.40 -6.00
CA VAL A 197 -0.65 -9.48 -6.21
C VAL A 197 0.08 -9.21 -7.53
N ARG A 198 1.41 -9.29 -7.52
CA ARG A 198 2.21 -9.12 -8.74
C ARG A 198 1.70 -10.08 -9.82
N ASN A 199 1.38 -9.53 -10.98
CA ASN A 199 1.04 -10.32 -12.16
C ASN A 199 2.32 -10.80 -12.87
N GLN A 200 2.15 -11.59 -13.91
CA GLN A 200 3.27 -12.20 -14.65
C GLN A 200 3.96 -11.24 -15.63
N ARG A 201 3.56 -9.97 -15.67
CA ARG A 201 4.16 -8.99 -16.57
C ARG A 201 5.55 -8.61 -16.11
N THR A 202 6.55 -8.82 -16.96
CA THR A 202 7.96 -8.47 -16.73
C THR A 202 8.32 -7.14 -17.40
N GLU A 203 7.62 -6.76 -18.48
CA GLU A 203 7.88 -5.53 -19.24
C GLU A 203 6.58 -4.96 -19.84
N LEU A 204 6.59 -3.68 -20.18
CA LEU A 204 5.46 -2.97 -20.79
C LEU A 204 5.55 -2.90 -22.32
N GLY A 205 6.66 -3.32 -22.93
CA GLY A 205 6.93 -3.09 -24.35
C GLY A 205 7.23 -1.60 -24.69
N CYS A 206 7.46 -0.77 -23.66
CA CYS A 206 7.84 0.64 -23.78
C CYS A 206 8.62 1.08 -22.54
N ASP A 207 9.27 2.25 -22.62
CA ASP A 207 9.95 2.86 -21.47
C ASP A 207 8.95 3.17 -20.33
N GLU A 208 9.23 2.66 -19.13
CA GLU A 208 8.34 2.78 -17.97
C GLU A 208 8.20 4.22 -17.47
N ALA A 209 9.26 5.02 -17.52
CA ALA A 209 9.21 6.42 -17.10
C ALA A 209 8.35 7.24 -18.07
N LEU A 210 8.46 6.95 -19.35
CA LEU A 210 7.61 7.55 -20.38
C LEU A 210 6.16 7.10 -20.20
N PHE A 211 5.90 5.82 -19.96
CA PHE A 211 4.56 5.30 -19.67
C PHE A 211 3.91 6.04 -18.49
N LYS A 212 4.61 6.13 -17.34
CA LYS A 212 4.15 6.87 -16.15
C LYS A 212 3.84 8.34 -16.47
N THR A 213 4.69 8.98 -17.29
CA THR A 213 4.53 10.37 -17.70
C THR A 213 3.33 10.57 -18.61
N VAL A 214 3.15 9.72 -19.62
CA VAL A 214 2.02 9.78 -20.56
C VAL A 214 0.70 9.56 -19.81
N VAL A 215 0.63 8.55 -18.94
CA VAL A 215 -0.56 8.27 -18.13
C VAL A 215 -0.92 9.47 -17.26
N LYS A 216 0.03 10.01 -16.49
CA LYS A 216 -0.21 11.20 -15.65
C LYS A 216 -0.66 12.40 -16.46
N THR A 217 -0.01 12.68 -17.58
CA THR A 217 -0.33 13.83 -18.44
C THR A 217 -1.72 13.70 -19.07
N GLY A 218 -2.08 12.51 -19.55
CA GLY A 218 -3.39 12.24 -20.14
C GLY A 218 -4.52 12.37 -19.13
N PHE A 219 -4.39 11.72 -17.98
CA PHE A 219 -5.42 11.71 -16.93
C PHE A 219 -5.58 13.03 -16.18
N ASN A 220 -4.53 13.82 -16.02
CA ASN A 220 -4.61 15.15 -15.40
C ASN A 220 -5.46 16.14 -16.22
N GLN A 221 -5.68 15.86 -17.50
CA GLN A 221 -6.49 16.68 -18.39
C GLN A 221 -7.68 15.91 -18.99
N ARG A 222 -8.39 15.15 -18.17
CA ARG A 222 -9.48 14.23 -18.60
C ARG A 222 -10.57 14.84 -19.48
N ARG A 223 -10.80 16.15 -19.39
CA ARG A 223 -11.79 16.85 -20.23
C ARG A 223 -11.27 17.20 -21.63
N LYS A 224 -9.97 17.03 -21.91
CA LYS A 224 -9.37 17.25 -23.22
C LYS A 224 -9.20 15.93 -23.99
N THR A 225 -9.18 16.01 -25.31
CA THR A 225 -8.77 14.86 -26.14
C THR A 225 -7.32 14.49 -25.85
N LEU A 226 -6.94 13.23 -26.02
CA LEU A 226 -5.55 12.78 -25.82
C LEU A 226 -4.56 13.58 -26.66
N ARG A 227 -4.92 13.91 -27.92
CA ARG A 227 -4.11 14.77 -28.79
C ARG A 227 -3.75 16.11 -28.12
N ASN A 228 -4.72 16.73 -27.45
CA ASN A 228 -4.50 18.05 -26.81
C ASN A 228 -3.78 17.91 -25.47
N SER A 229 -4.10 16.88 -24.67
CA SER A 229 -3.44 16.66 -23.37
C SER A 229 -1.98 16.25 -23.51
N LEU A 230 -1.63 15.47 -24.53
CA LEU A 230 -0.28 14.98 -24.78
C LEU A 230 0.58 15.93 -25.64
N LYS A 231 0.00 16.99 -26.21
CA LYS A 231 0.72 17.95 -27.08
C LYS A 231 2.03 18.48 -26.48
N PRO A 232 2.15 18.82 -25.18
CA PRO A 232 3.41 19.24 -24.58
C PRO A 232 4.51 18.18 -24.67
N LEU A 233 4.16 16.89 -24.47
CA LEU A 233 5.13 15.78 -24.55
C LEU A 233 5.61 15.55 -25.99
N ILE A 234 4.69 15.64 -26.96
CA ILE A 234 5.00 15.47 -28.39
C ILE A 234 5.95 16.58 -28.85
N ARG A 235 5.69 17.84 -28.48
CA ARG A 235 6.55 18.98 -28.83
C ARG A 235 7.94 18.85 -28.22
N ALA A 236 8.02 18.58 -26.90
CA ALA A 236 9.31 18.42 -26.21
C ALA A 236 10.18 17.27 -26.78
N LYS A 237 9.57 16.28 -27.45
CA LYS A 237 10.31 15.22 -28.15
C LYS A 237 10.71 15.64 -29.57
N ALA A 238 9.86 16.39 -30.27
CA ALA A 238 10.18 16.91 -31.60
C ALA A 238 11.35 17.91 -31.59
N ASP A 239 11.44 18.73 -30.52
CA ASP A 239 12.54 19.71 -30.34
C ASP A 239 13.89 19.06 -29.98
N ARG A 240 13.93 17.71 -29.77
CA ARG A 240 15.16 16.94 -29.48
C ARG A 240 15.65 16.06 -30.63
N LEU A 241 14.93 16.06 -31.75
CA LEU A 241 15.27 15.38 -33.00
C LEU A 241 15.83 16.40 -34.03
#